data_d87692e0a246531ff1955168b9276b63
#
_entry.id   d87692e0a246531ff1955168b9276b63
#
_cell.length_a   1.000
_cell.length_b   1.000
_cell.length_c   1.000
_cell.angle_alpha   90.00
_cell.angle_beta   90.00
_cell.angle_gamma   90.00
#
_symmetry.space_group_name_H-M   'P 1'
#
loop_
_entity.id
_entity.type
_entity.pdbx_description
1 polymer ?
#
loop_
_entity_poly.entity_id
_entity_poly.type
_entity_poly.pdbx_seq_one_letter_code
_entity_poly.pdbx_strand_id
1 'polypeptide(L)'
;FLKRTALAGAAICIAPTWGKVTAAEKVITGESAISHTTIPSGMAAVRTQRTLGSGKAAFTVSAMGYGCMGLNHNRSQYPSKEKEIALVREAVERGVTLFDTAESYGYHVNEKLVGEALKGYTDRVFVSSKFGHKFVNGVQVKTEEDSTPANIRRVCENSLRNLGVETLGMFYQHRIDPNTPIEVVAETCSELIKEGKILHWGMCEVNTCLLYTSDAADEARSV
;
A
#
# COMPACT_ATOMS: atom_id res chain seq x y z
N PHE A 1 -6.48 -8.69 -24.61
CA PHE A 1 -7.90 -8.27 -24.64
C PHE A 1 -8.29 -7.66 -23.30
N LEU A 2 -7.82 -6.45 -23.05
CA LEU A 2 -8.20 -5.67 -21.86
C LEU A 2 -9.40 -4.79 -22.23
N LYS A 3 -10.60 -5.18 -21.83
CA LYS A 3 -11.75 -4.27 -21.84
C LYS A 3 -11.89 -3.61 -20.47
N ARG A 4 -11.54 -2.32 -20.46
CA ARG A 4 -12.06 -1.20 -19.66
C ARG A 4 -12.37 -1.47 -18.17
N THR A 5 -11.45 -1.05 -17.32
CA THR A 5 -11.82 -0.31 -16.12
C THR A 5 -10.78 0.80 -15.95
N ALA A 6 -11.21 2.03 -16.19
CA ALA A 6 -10.43 3.21 -15.87
C ALA A 6 -10.45 3.38 -14.36
N LEU A 7 -9.41 2.93 -13.68
CA LEU A 7 -9.07 3.35 -12.33
C LEU A 7 -7.89 4.31 -12.46
N ALA A 8 -8.13 5.55 -12.09
CA ALA A 8 -7.14 6.60 -12.14
C ALA A 8 -5.92 6.24 -11.28
N GLY A 9 -4.78 6.03 -11.91
CA GLY A 9 -3.49 6.40 -11.36
C GLY A 9 -2.70 5.40 -10.54
N ALA A 10 -3.00 4.11 -10.49
CA ALA A 10 -2.08 3.13 -9.91
C ALA A 10 -1.97 1.90 -10.80
N ALA A 11 -0.84 1.73 -11.46
CA ALA A 11 -0.49 0.46 -12.08
C ALA A 11 0.02 -0.48 -10.98
N ILE A 12 -0.67 -1.57 -10.76
CA ILE A 12 -0.27 -2.61 -9.81
C ILE A 12 0.57 -3.63 -10.57
N CYS A 13 1.87 -3.65 -10.32
CA CYS A 13 2.73 -4.74 -10.71
C CYS A 13 2.77 -5.77 -9.59
N ILE A 14 2.37 -6.97 -9.88
CA ILE A 14 2.40 -8.09 -8.95
C ILE A 14 3.56 -8.98 -9.35
N ALA A 15 4.64 -8.94 -8.55
CA ALA A 15 5.76 -9.85 -8.73
C ALA A 15 5.36 -11.27 -8.30
N PRO A 16 5.67 -12.32 -9.08
CA PRO A 16 5.46 -13.69 -8.64
C PRO A 16 6.38 -14.02 -7.46
N THR A 17 5.82 -14.53 -6.39
CA THR A 17 6.56 -14.89 -5.18
C THR A 17 7.45 -16.10 -5.39
N TRP A 18 8.74 -15.94 -5.16
CA TRP A 18 9.76 -16.97 -5.21
C TRP A 18 10.03 -17.57 -3.86
N GLY A 19 10.06 -18.89 -3.85
CA GLY A 19 10.61 -19.69 -2.77
C GLY A 19 9.69 -19.89 -1.58
N LYS A 20 9.73 -21.08 -1.02
CA LYS A 20 9.03 -21.48 0.20
C LYS A 20 9.39 -20.52 1.34
N VAL A 21 8.66 -19.46 1.50
CA VAL A 21 8.57 -18.74 2.77
C VAL A 21 7.46 -19.43 3.51
N THR A 22 7.81 -20.12 4.59
CA THR A 22 6.86 -20.49 5.64
C THR A 22 6.56 -19.24 6.47
N ALA A 23 6.12 -18.19 5.81
CA ALA A 23 5.32 -17.16 6.45
C ALA A 23 3.92 -17.78 6.56
N ALA A 24 3.45 -17.88 7.77
CA ALA A 24 2.11 -18.38 8.04
C ALA A 24 1.14 -17.75 7.03
N GLU A 25 0.40 -18.59 6.30
CA GLU A 25 -0.73 -18.17 5.49
C GLU A 25 -1.68 -17.41 6.41
N LYS A 26 -1.49 -16.12 6.52
CA LYS A 26 -2.49 -15.24 7.12
C LYS A 26 -3.52 -14.98 6.02
N VAL A 27 -4.23 -16.06 5.63
CA VAL A 27 -5.48 -15.93 4.91
C VAL A 27 -6.38 -15.13 5.83
N ILE A 28 -6.73 -13.92 5.43
CA ILE A 28 -7.80 -13.17 6.09
C ILE A 28 -9.12 -13.85 5.68
N THR A 29 -9.36 -15.04 6.19
CA THR A 29 -10.63 -15.72 6.15
C THR A 29 -11.43 -15.26 7.37
N GLY A 30 -11.88 -14.02 7.32
CA GLY A 30 -12.75 -13.47 8.34
C GLY A 30 -14.21 -13.83 8.06
N GLU A 31 -14.61 -15.07 8.20
CA GLU A 31 -15.98 -15.39 8.61
C GLU A 31 -16.11 -15.19 10.12
N SER A 32 -16.01 -13.95 10.56
CA SER A 32 -16.53 -13.53 11.85
C SER A 32 -18.00 -13.17 11.65
N ALA A 33 -18.89 -13.91 12.30
CA ALA A 33 -20.33 -13.67 12.29
C ALA A 33 -20.63 -12.24 12.74
N ILE A 34 -20.76 -11.34 11.77
CA ILE A 34 -21.26 -9.99 12.00
C ILE A 34 -22.78 -10.07 12.05
N SER A 35 -23.33 -9.74 13.21
CA SER A 35 -24.76 -9.56 13.44
C SER A 35 -25.43 -8.83 12.27
N HIS A 36 -26.48 -9.42 11.71
CA HIS A 36 -27.28 -8.89 10.62
C HIS A 36 -28.09 -7.67 11.06
N THR A 37 -27.44 -6.52 11.17
CA THR A 37 -28.14 -5.24 11.13
C THR A 37 -28.46 -4.93 9.67
N THR A 38 -29.71 -4.63 9.36
CA THR A 38 -30.17 -4.22 8.03
C THR A 38 -29.37 -3.04 7.50
N ILE A 39 -28.55 -3.27 6.49
CA ILE A 39 -27.64 -2.27 5.89
C ILE A 39 -28.46 -1.45 4.88
N PRO A 40 -28.44 -0.12 4.94
CA PRO A 40 -29.01 0.72 3.89
C PRO A 40 -28.44 0.33 2.52
N SER A 41 -29.25 0.32 1.47
CA SER A 41 -28.89 -0.16 0.13
C SER A 41 -27.67 0.50 -0.49
N GLY A 42 -27.32 1.73 -0.08
CA GLY A 42 -26.09 2.45 -0.51
C GLY A 42 -24.79 1.91 0.09
N MET A 43 -24.84 1.04 1.10
CA MET A 43 -23.64 0.47 1.76
C MET A 43 -23.23 -0.90 1.21
N ALA A 44 -24.00 -1.50 0.33
CA ALA A 44 -23.69 -2.81 -0.24
C ALA A 44 -22.36 -2.81 -1.02
N ALA A 45 -22.02 -1.70 -1.69
CA ALA A 45 -20.79 -1.56 -2.48
C ALA A 45 -19.52 -1.59 -1.63
N VAL A 46 -19.55 -1.14 -0.39
CA VAL A 46 -18.37 -1.13 0.50
C VAL A 46 -18.00 -2.55 0.95
N ARG A 47 -18.99 -3.43 1.09
CA ARG A 47 -18.77 -4.83 1.48
C ARG A 47 -18.48 -5.77 0.31
N THR A 48 -18.62 -5.29 -0.93
CA THR A 48 -18.19 -6.05 -2.10
C THR A 48 -16.69 -6.17 -2.08
N GLN A 49 -16.18 -7.37 -2.29
CA GLN A 49 -14.74 -7.63 -2.35
C GLN A 49 -14.24 -7.69 -3.79
N ARG A 50 -12.96 -7.46 -3.95
CA ARG A 50 -12.22 -7.62 -5.20
C ARG A 50 -10.95 -8.40 -4.92
N THR A 51 -10.71 -9.42 -5.71
CA THR A 51 -9.42 -10.11 -5.76
C THR A 51 -8.55 -9.40 -6.77
N LEU A 52 -7.39 -8.96 -6.33
CA LEU A 52 -6.34 -8.35 -7.14
C LEU A 52 -5.22 -9.37 -7.28
N GLY A 53 -4.58 -9.37 -8.47
CA GLY A 53 -3.53 -10.33 -8.78
C GLY A 53 -4.05 -11.71 -9.20
N SER A 54 -3.13 -12.66 -9.30
CA SER A 54 -3.42 -14.04 -9.70
C SER A 54 -2.52 -15.04 -8.98
N GLY A 55 -2.91 -16.30 -8.96
CA GLY A 55 -2.12 -17.36 -8.34
C GLY A 55 -1.80 -17.09 -6.86
N LYS A 56 -0.56 -17.34 -6.46
CA LYS A 56 -0.11 -17.15 -5.07
C LYS A 56 0.02 -15.68 -4.65
N ALA A 57 0.08 -14.76 -5.62
CA ALA A 57 0.15 -13.33 -5.37
C ALA A 57 -1.23 -12.66 -5.30
N ALA A 58 -2.32 -13.43 -5.41
CA ALA A 58 -3.66 -12.90 -5.30
C ALA A 58 -3.98 -12.50 -3.85
N PHE A 59 -4.61 -11.34 -3.69
CA PHE A 59 -5.12 -10.88 -2.40
C PHE A 59 -6.50 -10.24 -2.57
N THR A 60 -7.29 -10.27 -1.51
CA THR A 60 -8.68 -9.81 -1.56
C THR A 60 -8.86 -8.61 -0.64
N VAL A 61 -9.48 -7.57 -1.18
CA VAL A 61 -9.78 -6.32 -0.47
C VAL A 61 -11.20 -5.86 -0.77
N SER A 62 -11.70 -4.90 0.00
CA SER A 62 -12.97 -4.24 -0.32
C SER A 62 -12.90 -3.57 -1.69
N ALA A 63 -14.01 -3.54 -2.42
CA ALA A 63 -14.10 -2.89 -3.73
C ALA A 63 -13.82 -1.38 -3.68
N MET A 64 -13.98 -0.78 -2.51
CA MET A 64 -13.61 0.60 -2.22
C MET A 64 -12.42 0.62 -1.28
N GLY A 65 -11.37 1.39 -1.63
CA GLY A 65 -10.26 1.71 -0.75
C GLY A 65 -10.41 3.09 -0.13
N TYR A 66 -9.74 3.32 0.98
CA TYR A 66 -9.69 4.60 1.67
C TYR A 66 -8.33 5.27 1.45
N GLY A 67 -8.32 6.37 0.67
CA GLY A 67 -7.14 7.21 0.49
C GLY A 67 -6.94 8.14 1.68
N CYS A 68 -5.87 7.93 2.44
CA CYS A 68 -5.62 8.64 3.69
C CYS A 68 -4.99 10.04 3.51
N MET A 69 -4.50 10.39 2.32
CA MET A 69 -3.83 11.67 2.07
C MET A 69 -4.65 12.86 2.55
N GLY A 70 -5.94 12.86 2.26
CA GLY A 70 -6.83 13.97 2.58
C GLY A 70 -7.18 14.14 4.06
N LEU A 71 -6.70 13.28 4.96
CA LEU A 71 -6.91 13.44 6.40
C LEU A 71 -6.19 14.68 6.93
N ASN A 72 -4.86 14.73 6.73
CA ASN A 72 -4.02 15.80 7.28
C ASN A 72 -2.92 16.27 6.30
N HIS A 73 -3.14 16.09 4.99
CA HIS A 73 -2.21 16.53 3.96
C HIS A 73 -2.95 17.05 2.73
N ASN A 74 -2.40 18.10 2.09
CA ASN A 74 -2.89 18.67 0.83
C ASN A 74 -4.30 19.31 0.88
N ARG A 75 -4.71 19.86 2.03
CA ARG A 75 -5.96 20.62 2.21
C ARG A 75 -5.67 21.93 2.92
N SER A 76 -6.54 22.93 2.76
CA SER A 76 -6.45 24.21 3.44
C SER A 76 -6.91 24.13 4.91
N GLN A 77 -7.80 23.19 5.23
CA GLN A 77 -8.32 22.95 6.58
C GLN A 77 -8.46 21.46 6.82
N TYR A 78 -8.12 21.04 8.02
CA TYR A 78 -8.22 19.64 8.47
C TYR A 78 -9.18 19.55 9.66
N PRO A 79 -9.89 18.42 9.82
CA PRO A 79 -10.58 18.09 11.05
C PRO A 79 -9.59 17.99 12.22
N SER A 80 -10.11 17.93 13.46
CA SER A 80 -9.24 17.57 14.58
C SER A 80 -8.76 16.11 14.44
N LYS A 81 -7.62 15.80 15.05
CA LYS A 81 -7.03 14.44 15.05
C LYS A 81 -8.04 13.37 15.46
N GLU A 82 -8.86 13.66 16.46
CA GLU A 82 -9.89 12.73 16.96
C GLU A 82 -10.94 12.43 15.90
N LYS A 83 -11.35 13.45 15.13
CA LYS A 83 -12.29 13.28 14.01
C LYS A 83 -11.66 12.49 12.86
N GLU A 84 -10.40 12.73 12.56
CA GLU A 84 -9.67 11.97 11.53
C GLU A 84 -9.56 10.50 11.89
N ILE A 85 -9.21 10.19 13.13
CA ILE A 85 -9.20 8.82 13.67
C ILE A 85 -10.59 8.19 13.59
N ALA A 86 -11.62 8.92 14.00
CA ALA A 86 -13.00 8.44 13.93
C ALA A 86 -13.44 8.10 12.50
N LEU A 87 -13.05 8.94 11.51
CA LEU A 87 -13.36 8.70 10.10
C LEU A 87 -12.72 7.41 9.57
N VAL A 88 -11.45 7.17 9.91
CA VAL A 88 -10.75 5.94 9.50
C VAL A 88 -11.41 4.70 10.13
N ARG A 89 -11.71 4.74 11.43
CA ARG A 89 -12.39 3.65 12.14
C ARG A 89 -13.78 3.39 11.60
N GLU A 90 -14.54 4.45 11.33
CA GLU A 90 -15.85 4.34 10.69
C GLU A 90 -15.76 3.66 9.32
N ALA A 91 -14.72 3.95 8.53
CA ALA A 91 -14.50 3.29 7.25
C ALA A 91 -14.26 1.78 7.44
N VAL A 92 -13.47 1.36 8.44
CA VAL A 92 -13.27 -0.06 8.78
C VAL A 92 -14.59 -0.72 9.16
N GLU A 93 -15.36 -0.10 10.05
CA GLU A 93 -16.65 -0.65 10.50
C GLU A 93 -17.67 -0.75 9.37
N ARG A 94 -17.57 0.13 8.37
CA ARG A 94 -18.36 0.04 7.12
C ARG A 94 -17.88 -1.04 6.16
N GLY A 95 -16.76 -1.68 6.43
CA GLY A 95 -16.22 -2.80 5.64
C GLY A 95 -15.12 -2.43 4.65
N VAL A 96 -14.54 -1.23 4.76
CA VAL A 96 -13.32 -0.90 4.01
C VAL A 96 -12.15 -1.67 4.59
N THR A 97 -11.42 -2.38 3.74
CA THR A 97 -10.25 -3.17 4.15
C THR A 97 -8.96 -2.70 3.50
N LEU A 98 -9.00 -1.79 2.52
CA LEU A 98 -7.82 -1.23 1.86
C LEU A 98 -7.63 0.22 2.27
N PHE A 99 -6.49 0.52 2.91
CA PHE A 99 -6.09 1.86 3.35
C PHE A 99 -4.76 2.24 2.71
N ASP A 100 -4.73 3.40 2.05
CA ASP A 100 -3.57 3.89 1.31
C ASP A 100 -3.01 5.17 1.91
N THR A 101 -1.74 5.15 2.29
CA THR A 101 -0.98 6.29 2.81
C THR A 101 0.37 6.43 2.10
N ALA A 102 1.26 7.29 2.60
CA ALA A 102 2.63 7.45 2.11
C ALA A 102 3.52 8.16 3.14
N GLU A 103 4.84 7.89 3.09
CA GLU A 103 5.85 8.64 3.86
C GLU A 103 5.71 10.15 3.63
N SER A 104 5.48 10.55 2.38
CA SER A 104 5.44 11.95 1.97
C SER A 104 4.21 12.72 2.45
N TYR A 105 3.18 12.06 2.94
CA TYR A 105 1.98 12.73 3.44
C TYR A 105 2.26 13.37 4.82
N GLY A 106 2.78 14.61 4.78
CA GLY A 106 3.21 15.36 5.96
C GLY A 106 4.44 14.77 6.66
N TYR A 107 5.29 14.05 5.90
CA TYR A 107 6.51 13.38 6.39
C TYR A 107 6.29 12.62 7.70
N HIS A 108 5.75 11.42 7.57
CA HIS A 108 5.38 10.50 8.66
C HIS A 108 4.16 10.89 9.51
N VAL A 109 3.62 12.10 9.40
CA VAL A 109 2.48 12.52 10.23
C VAL A 109 1.22 11.74 9.87
N ASN A 110 0.97 11.54 8.58
CA ASN A 110 -0.18 10.78 8.11
C ASN A 110 -0.08 9.30 8.48
N GLU A 111 1.06 8.67 8.27
CA GLU A 111 1.28 7.27 8.66
C GLU A 111 1.04 7.03 10.16
N LYS A 112 1.54 7.92 11.02
CA LYS A 112 1.32 7.83 12.48
C LYS A 112 -0.17 7.97 12.84
N LEU A 113 -0.88 8.90 12.19
CA LEU A 113 -2.32 9.05 12.38
C LEU A 113 -3.08 7.79 11.96
N VAL A 114 -2.76 7.25 10.77
CA VAL A 114 -3.39 6.03 10.24
C VAL A 114 -3.09 4.83 11.13
N GLY A 115 -1.84 4.68 11.58
CA GLY A 115 -1.44 3.62 12.51
C GLY A 115 -2.21 3.68 13.83
N GLU A 116 -2.36 4.88 14.41
CA GLU A 116 -3.16 5.08 15.62
C GLU A 116 -4.65 4.76 15.39
N ALA A 117 -5.18 5.16 14.25
CA ALA A 117 -6.57 4.90 13.88
C ALA A 117 -6.84 3.40 13.68
N LEU A 118 -5.91 2.69 13.02
CA LEU A 118 -6.03 1.27 12.70
C LEU A 118 -5.57 0.34 13.84
N LYS A 119 -5.13 0.88 14.96
CA LYS A 119 -4.76 0.08 16.12
C LYS A 119 -5.94 -0.79 16.58
N GLY A 120 -5.73 -2.11 16.61
CA GLY A 120 -6.75 -3.12 16.91
C GLY A 120 -7.53 -3.61 15.68
N TYR A 121 -7.19 -3.12 14.48
CA TYR A 121 -7.81 -3.56 13.22
C TYR A 121 -6.80 -4.12 12.22
N THR A 122 -5.52 -4.17 12.58
CA THR A 122 -4.41 -4.51 11.66
C THR A 122 -4.50 -5.91 11.05
N ASP A 123 -5.21 -6.82 11.69
CA ASP A 123 -5.52 -8.17 11.21
C ASP A 123 -6.67 -8.21 10.18
N ARG A 124 -7.45 -7.14 10.08
CA ARG A 124 -8.64 -7.02 9.23
C ARG A 124 -8.45 -6.11 8.01
N VAL A 125 -7.31 -5.44 7.93
CA VAL A 125 -7.06 -4.42 6.91
C VAL A 125 -5.77 -4.67 6.14
N PHE A 126 -5.77 -4.23 4.90
CA PHE A 126 -4.62 -4.22 4.00
C PHE A 126 -4.12 -2.78 3.90
N VAL A 127 -2.94 -2.52 4.43
CA VAL A 127 -2.38 -1.16 4.48
C VAL A 127 -1.29 -1.04 3.42
N SER A 128 -1.36 0.02 2.61
CA SER A 128 -0.32 0.39 1.67
C SER A 128 0.37 1.69 2.06
N SER A 129 1.67 1.77 1.78
CA SER A 129 2.45 3.00 1.89
C SER A 129 3.38 3.15 0.69
N LYS A 130 4.13 4.26 0.63
CA LYS A 130 4.91 4.61 -0.57
C LYS A 130 6.27 5.19 -0.19
N PHE A 131 7.28 4.91 -1.05
CA PHE A 131 8.65 5.42 -0.96
C PHE A 131 9.03 6.17 -2.24
N GLY A 132 10.20 6.76 -2.26
CA GLY A 132 10.83 7.29 -3.47
C GLY A 132 11.01 8.80 -3.48
N HIS A 133 10.32 9.56 -2.64
CA HIS A 133 10.61 10.98 -2.50
C HIS A 133 11.87 11.20 -1.67
N LYS A 134 12.68 12.19 -2.08
CA LYS A 134 13.86 12.61 -1.32
C LYS A 134 13.49 13.57 -0.22
N PHE A 135 13.98 13.29 0.98
CA PHE A 135 13.85 14.17 2.14
C PHE A 135 15.20 14.52 2.73
N VAL A 136 15.40 15.79 3.05
CA VAL A 136 16.58 16.29 3.78
C VAL A 136 16.08 17.03 5.01
N ASN A 137 16.49 16.57 6.20
CA ASN A 137 16.02 17.11 7.48
C ASN A 137 14.50 17.23 7.61
N GLY A 138 13.76 16.26 7.07
CA GLY A 138 12.29 16.24 7.11
C GLY A 138 11.60 17.14 6.07
N VAL A 139 12.34 17.79 5.21
CA VAL A 139 11.81 18.63 4.12
C VAL A 139 11.97 17.90 2.79
N GLN A 140 10.87 17.78 2.04
CA GLN A 140 10.90 17.17 0.71
C GLN A 140 11.69 18.02 -0.28
N VAL A 141 12.64 17.42 -0.96
CA VAL A 141 13.34 18.00 -2.11
C VAL A 141 12.51 17.74 -3.36
N LYS A 142 11.70 18.70 -3.78
CA LYS A 142 10.68 18.50 -4.84
C LYS A 142 11.26 18.23 -6.24
N THR A 143 12.53 18.45 -6.43
CA THR A 143 13.24 18.30 -7.72
C THR A 143 13.98 16.96 -7.82
N GLU A 144 14.00 16.17 -6.77
CA GLU A 144 14.79 14.95 -6.70
C GLU A 144 13.99 13.84 -6.04
N GLU A 145 14.16 12.65 -6.57
CA GLU A 145 13.65 11.41 -5.99
C GLU A 145 14.83 10.58 -5.44
N ASP A 146 14.52 9.64 -4.55
CA ASP A 146 15.50 8.74 -3.97
C ASP A 146 14.90 7.34 -3.82
N SER A 147 15.16 6.50 -4.81
CA SER A 147 14.81 5.08 -4.79
C SER A 147 16.04 4.18 -4.61
N THR A 148 17.09 4.69 -3.99
CA THR A 148 18.25 3.86 -3.63
C THR A 148 17.84 2.75 -2.66
N PRO A 149 18.49 1.57 -2.69
CA PRO A 149 18.20 0.46 -1.77
C PRO A 149 18.22 0.88 -0.29
N ALA A 150 19.17 1.74 0.07
CA ALA A 150 19.26 2.25 1.45
C ALA A 150 18.02 3.06 1.84
N ASN A 151 17.55 3.94 0.95
CA ASN A 151 16.35 4.75 1.20
C ASN A 151 15.09 3.89 1.22
N ILE A 152 14.92 2.97 0.26
CA ILE A 152 13.77 2.05 0.22
C ILE A 152 13.65 1.29 1.55
N ARG A 153 14.74 0.71 2.03
CA ARG A 153 14.75 -0.03 3.30
C ARG A 153 14.46 0.88 4.49
N ARG A 154 15.07 2.05 4.54
CA ARG A 154 14.83 3.06 5.59
C ARG A 154 13.36 3.46 5.65
N VAL A 155 12.75 3.75 4.50
CA VAL A 155 11.33 4.14 4.42
C VAL A 155 10.43 2.98 4.84
N CYS A 156 10.71 1.76 4.38
CA CYS A 156 9.96 0.56 4.77
C CYS A 156 9.92 0.40 6.30
N GLU A 157 11.09 0.43 6.95
CA GLU A 157 11.19 0.30 8.41
C GLU A 157 10.45 1.43 9.16
N ASN A 158 10.52 2.65 8.63
CA ASN A 158 9.80 3.77 9.21
C ASN A 158 8.29 3.61 9.05
N SER A 159 7.83 3.21 7.88
CA SER A 159 6.40 2.99 7.60
C SER A 159 5.81 1.88 8.49
N LEU A 160 6.51 0.74 8.62
CA LEU A 160 6.11 -0.33 9.52
C LEU A 160 5.95 0.17 10.97
N ARG A 161 6.94 0.93 11.44
CA ARG A 161 6.93 1.51 12.80
C ARG A 161 5.81 2.54 12.99
N ASN A 162 5.64 3.45 12.02
CA ASN A 162 4.65 4.52 12.11
C ASN A 162 3.22 3.97 12.05
N LEU A 163 2.99 2.96 11.22
CA LEU A 163 1.70 2.30 11.05
C LEU A 163 1.42 1.26 12.14
N GLY A 164 2.45 0.82 12.88
CA GLY A 164 2.32 -0.20 13.92
C GLY A 164 1.94 -1.58 13.35
N VAL A 165 2.45 -1.90 12.17
CA VAL A 165 2.24 -3.19 11.49
C VAL A 165 3.57 -3.93 11.30
N GLU A 166 3.53 -5.26 11.29
CA GLU A 166 4.72 -6.08 11.02
C GLU A 166 5.00 -6.22 9.52
N THR A 167 3.96 -6.08 8.69
CA THR A 167 4.05 -6.24 7.23
C THR A 167 3.15 -5.23 6.55
N LEU A 168 3.66 -4.55 5.52
CA LEU A 168 2.83 -3.73 4.62
C LEU A 168 2.16 -4.64 3.59
N GLY A 169 0.89 -4.41 3.32
CA GLY A 169 0.17 -5.10 2.25
C GLY A 169 0.74 -4.77 0.86
N MET A 170 0.97 -3.48 0.61
CA MET A 170 1.56 -2.98 -0.63
C MET A 170 2.54 -1.85 -0.33
N PHE A 171 3.69 -1.85 -1.02
CA PHE A 171 4.68 -0.78 -0.91
C PHE A 171 4.97 -0.21 -2.29
N TYR A 172 4.62 1.05 -2.53
CA TYR A 172 4.70 1.66 -3.85
C TYR A 172 5.94 2.53 -4.01
N GLN A 173 6.60 2.44 -5.17
CA GLN A 173 7.44 3.53 -5.65
C GLN A 173 6.53 4.70 -6.04
N HIS A 174 6.59 5.80 -5.29
CA HIS A 174 5.65 6.92 -5.44
C HIS A 174 5.91 7.72 -6.72
N ARG A 175 7.20 7.90 -7.05
CA ARG A 175 7.70 8.50 -8.28
C ARG A 175 8.90 7.73 -8.77
N ILE A 176 9.07 7.67 -10.08
CA ILE A 176 10.25 7.04 -10.67
C ILE A 176 11.47 7.93 -10.42
N ASP A 177 12.49 7.35 -9.85
CA ASP A 177 13.81 7.96 -9.68
C ASP A 177 14.64 7.71 -10.94
N PRO A 178 15.00 8.75 -11.71
CA PRO A 178 15.78 8.58 -12.94
C PRO A 178 17.23 8.15 -12.68
N ASN A 179 17.71 8.25 -11.44
CA ASN A 179 19.09 7.94 -11.06
C ASN A 179 19.23 6.52 -10.52
N THR A 180 18.13 5.83 -10.24
CA THR A 180 18.14 4.44 -9.76
C THR A 180 17.46 3.53 -10.79
N PRO A 181 18.20 2.58 -11.41
CA PRO A 181 17.62 1.62 -12.34
C PRO A 181 16.45 0.85 -11.70
N ILE A 182 15.39 0.63 -12.48
CA ILE A 182 14.19 -0.03 -11.98
C ILE A 182 14.44 -1.45 -11.51
N GLU A 183 15.43 -2.12 -12.09
CA GLU A 183 15.87 -3.48 -11.73
C GLU A 183 16.43 -3.49 -10.29
N VAL A 184 17.16 -2.45 -9.89
CA VAL A 184 17.70 -2.29 -8.53
C VAL A 184 16.55 -2.07 -7.53
N VAL A 185 15.54 -1.30 -7.92
CA VAL A 185 14.34 -1.08 -7.11
C VAL A 185 13.56 -2.38 -6.94
N ALA A 186 13.33 -3.12 -8.04
CA ALA A 186 12.64 -4.41 -8.04
C ALA A 186 13.36 -5.44 -7.18
N GLU A 187 14.70 -5.52 -7.29
CA GLU A 187 15.52 -6.42 -6.46
C GLU A 187 15.37 -6.11 -4.97
N THR A 188 15.49 -4.84 -4.60
CA THR A 188 15.35 -4.39 -3.21
C THR A 188 13.96 -4.72 -2.66
N CYS A 189 12.91 -4.48 -3.45
CA CYS A 189 11.54 -4.83 -3.05
C CYS A 189 11.33 -6.34 -2.94
N SER A 190 11.92 -7.12 -3.86
CA SER A 190 11.91 -8.59 -3.79
C SER A 190 12.57 -9.13 -2.51
N GLU A 191 13.67 -8.50 -2.07
CA GLU A 191 14.30 -8.83 -0.80
C GLU A 191 13.38 -8.50 0.39
N LEU A 192 12.71 -7.34 0.39
CA LEU A 192 11.76 -6.98 1.43
C LEU A 192 10.55 -7.93 1.48
N ILE A 193 10.11 -8.47 0.34
CA ILE A 193 9.09 -9.53 0.27
C ILE A 193 9.61 -10.82 0.93
N LYS A 194 10.83 -11.25 0.60
CA LYS A 194 11.47 -12.43 1.21
C LYS A 194 11.66 -12.27 2.72
N GLU A 195 11.94 -11.06 3.18
CA GLU A 195 12.04 -10.72 4.60
C GLU A 195 10.66 -10.65 5.30
N GLY A 196 9.56 -10.72 4.57
CA GLY A 196 8.20 -10.63 5.11
C GLY A 196 7.77 -9.22 5.52
N LYS A 197 8.52 -8.19 5.15
CA LYS A 197 8.24 -6.78 5.48
C LYS A 197 7.16 -6.16 4.61
N ILE A 198 7.04 -6.62 3.38
CA ILE A 198 5.99 -6.24 2.45
C ILE A 198 5.42 -7.49 1.78
N LEU A 199 4.14 -7.49 1.43
CA LEU A 199 3.54 -8.60 0.68
C LEU A 199 3.67 -8.39 -0.83
N HIS A 200 3.50 -7.15 -1.27
CA HIS A 200 3.55 -6.77 -2.68
C HIS A 200 4.23 -5.41 -2.83
N TRP A 201 4.78 -5.16 -4.02
CA TRP A 201 5.25 -3.84 -4.41
C TRP A 201 4.59 -3.38 -5.70
N GLY A 202 4.62 -2.08 -5.97
CA GLY A 202 4.05 -1.48 -7.17
C GLY A 202 4.67 -0.13 -7.48
N MET A 203 4.22 0.49 -8.56
CA MET A 203 4.69 1.79 -9.02
C MET A 203 3.52 2.73 -9.29
N CYS A 204 3.69 4.02 -8.94
CA CYS A 204 2.76 5.09 -9.27
C CYS A 204 3.29 5.89 -10.46
N GLU A 205 2.37 6.31 -11.34
CA GLU A 205 2.66 7.19 -12.49
C GLU A 205 3.81 6.69 -13.40
N VAL A 206 3.91 5.38 -13.56
CA VAL A 206 4.88 4.72 -14.41
C VAL A 206 4.42 4.70 -15.86
N ASN A 207 5.36 4.87 -16.80
CA ASN A 207 5.06 4.66 -18.21
C ASN A 207 5.07 3.16 -18.56
N THR A 208 4.43 2.81 -19.67
CA THR A 208 4.25 1.41 -20.12
C THR A 208 5.58 0.69 -20.32
N CYS A 209 6.61 1.37 -20.84
CA CYS A 209 7.91 0.77 -21.09
C CYS A 209 8.58 0.31 -19.78
N LEU A 210 8.58 1.17 -18.74
CA LEU A 210 9.14 0.83 -17.44
C LEU A 210 8.37 -0.31 -16.76
N LEU A 211 7.06 -0.34 -16.95
CA LEU A 211 6.23 -1.43 -16.42
C LEU A 211 6.67 -2.78 -16.99
N TYR A 212 6.82 -2.87 -18.30
CA TYR A 212 7.29 -4.11 -18.96
C TYR A 212 8.74 -4.45 -18.62
N THR A 213 9.62 -3.46 -18.44
CA THR A 213 11.01 -3.70 -18.05
C THR A 213 11.11 -4.29 -16.65
N SER A 214 10.31 -3.80 -15.71
CA SER A 214 10.28 -4.33 -14.34
C SER A 214 9.74 -5.76 -14.29
N ASP A 215 8.73 -6.07 -15.08
CA ASP A 215 8.12 -7.41 -15.19
C ASP A 215 9.13 -8.42 -15.79
N ALA A 216 9.82 -8.02 -16.86
CA ALA A 216 10.86 -8.84 -17.49
C ALA A 216 12.07 -9.11 -16.56
N ALA A 217 12.43 -8.15 -15.69
CA ALA A 217 13.49 -8.34 -14.71
C ALA A 217 13.11 -9.36 -13.63
N ASP A 218 11.85 -9.46 -13.28
CA ASP A 218 11.32 -10.47 -12.36
C ASP A 218 11.30 -11.86 -13.03
N GLU A 219 10.90 -11.98 -14.31
CA GLU A 219 10.86 -13.23 -15.05
C GLU A 219 12.28 -13.81 -15.31
N ALA A 220 13.27 -12.98 -15.68
CA ALA A 220 14.63 -13.41 -15.98
C ALA A 220 15.38 -14.02 -14.78
N ARG A 221 14.92 -13.75 -13.55
CA ARG A 221 15.47 -14.35 -12.31
C ARG A 221 14.73 -15.59 -11.87
N SER A 222 13.75 -16.03 -12.64
CA SER A 222 12.90 -17.18 -12.36
C SER A 222 13.40 -18.48 -12.97
N VAL A 223 14.54 -18.47 -13.67
CA VAL A 223 15.17 -19.65 -14.32
C VAL A 223 16.33 -20.19 -13.50
#